data_2b3ba48160065a3a3245653c5a7b9da1
#
_entry.id   2b3ba48160065a3a3245653c5a7b9da1
#
_cell.length_a   1.000
_cell.length_b   1.000
_cell.length_c   1.000
_cell.angle_alpha   90.00
_cell.angle_beta   90.00
_cell.angle_gamma   90.00
#
_symmetry.space_group_name_H-M   'P 1'
#
loop_
_entity.id
_entity.type
_entity.pdbx_description
1 polymer ?
#
loop_
_entity_poly.entity_id
_entity_poly.type
_entity_poly.pdbx_seq_one_letter_code
_entity_poly.pdbx_strand_id
1 'polypeptide(L)'
;MRRGGLLASLIFLLAGALEPAQAGQTHVAVAANFAEPAKEIAALFKERTGDEALLSFGASGAFFTQITHDAPFQVFLSADEERPKAAVAQGFAAPGSVFTYAVGRLVLWSRVLDVSKGEETLKAGAFSRLSIANPAAAPYGAAAVETMKALGVYDALQPKIVRGNSIGQAFQFVDTRNAELGFVALSQVRGVPGGSQWLVPQALYTPIRQDAALLKKGADDPASKAFLEFLRGPEAKAIIERFGYGLE
;
A
#
# COMPACT_ATOMS: atom_id res chain seq x y z
N MET A 1 71.31 48.83 18.96
CA MET A 1 70.44 47.94 19.68
C MET A 1 69.07 48.00 19.00
N ARG A 2 68.71 46.98 18.15
CA ARG A 2 67.41 46.90 17.44
C ARG A 2 66.73 45.63 17.89
N ARG A 3 65.59 45.80 18.58
CA ARG A 3 64.70 44.69 18.98
C ARG A 3 63.72 44.37 17.85
N GLY A 4 63.86 43.21 17.27
CA GLY A 4 62.89 42.62 16.33
C GLY A 4 61.81 41.88 17.09
N GLY A 5 60.56 42.33 16.95
CA GLY A 5 59.39 41.60 17.47
C GLY A 5 58.87 40.64 16.43
N LEU A 6 58.82 39.35 16.76
CA LEU A 6 58.14 38.33 15.97
C LEU A 6 56.63 38.39 16.31
N LEU A 7 55.82 38.75 15.31
CA LEU A 7 54.36 38.51 15.34
C LEU A 7 54.10 37.10 14.92
N ALA A 8 53.65 36.26 15.87
CA ALA A 8 53.10 34.91 15.59
C ALA A 8 51.61 35.06 15.24
N SER A 9 51.25 34.91 13.96
CA SER A 9 49.86 34.84 13.51
C SER A 9 49.29 33.46 13.84
N LEU A 10 48.34 33.40 14.79
CA LEU A 10 47.61 32.23 15.17
C LEU A 10 46.42 32.06 14.20
N ILE A 11 46.54 31.12 13.23
CA ILE A 11 45.45 30.76 12.32
C ILE A 11 44.56 29.75 13.09
N PHE A 12 43.37 30.20 13.53
CA PHE A 12 42.33 29.33 14.04
C PHE A 12 41.62 28.64 12.85
N LEU A 13 41.95 27.37 12.60
CA LEU A 13 41.14 26.50 11.74
C LEU A 13 39.82 26.19 12.49
N LEU A 14 38.72 26.82 12.07
CA LEU A 14 37.37 26.33 12.42
C LEU A 14 37.13 25.00 11.67
N ALA A 15 37.42 23.90 12.29
CA ALA A 15 36.90 22.61 11.89
C ALA A 15 35.41 22.60 12.25
N GLY A 16 34.55 22.95 11.29
CA GLY A 16 33.10 22.74 11.44
C GLY A 16 32.86 21.27 11.61
N ALA A 17 32.49 20.84 12.80
CA ALA A 17 31.98 19.51 13.04
C ALA A 17 30.68 19.35 12.21
N LEU A 18 30.72 18.58 11.13
CA LEU A 18 29.53 18.06 10.47
C LEU A 18 28.90 17.10 11.50
N GLU A 19 27.88 17.59 12.22
CA GLU A 19 27.03 16.69 12.98
C GLU A 19 26.43 15.68 12.01
N PRO A 20 26.52 14.35 12.27
CA PRO A 20 25.84 13.38 11.43
C PRO A 20 24.34 13.71 11.45
N ALA A 21 23.77 13.96 10.27
CA ALA A 21 22.33 14.16 10.16
C ALA A 21 21.64 12.95 10.80
N GLN A 22 20.88 13.19 11.87
CA GLN A 22 20.14 12.12 12.53
C GLN A 22 19.11 11.58 11.54
N ALA A 23 19.14 10.26 11.28
CA ALA A 23 18.20 9.60 10.39
C ALA A 23 16.76 9.88 10.84
N GLY A 24 15.96 10.42 9.95
CA GLY A 24 14.55 10.67 10.19
C GLY A 24 13.72 9.38 10.17
N GLN A 25 12.54 9.42 10.81
CA GLN A 25 11.59 8.30 10.77
C GLN A 25 10.21 8.80 10.40
N THR A 26 9.49 8.03 9.58
CA THR A 26 8.10 8.32 9.22
C THR A 26 7.20 7.10 9.45
N HIS A 27 6.05 7.31 10.09
CA HIS A 27 5.03 6.27 10.33
C HIS A 27 4.04 6.23 9.18
N VAL A 28 4.02 5.12 8.45
CA VAL A 28 3.23 4.95 7.23
C VAL A 28 2.11 3.94 7.45
N ALA A 29 0.86 4.37 7.28
CA ALA A 29 -0.31 3.49 7.19
C ALA A 29 -0.44 2.97 5.76
N VAL A 30 -0.29 1.67 5.55
CA VAL A 30 -0.23 1.03 4.22
C VAL A 30 -1.38 0.05 4.03
N ALA A 31 -2.16 0.21 2.97
CA ALA A 31 -3.17 -0.77 2.57
C ALA A 31 -2.52 -2.15 2.33
N ALA A 32 -3.10 -3.20 2.90
CA ALA A 32 -2.49 -4.53 2.98
C ALA A 32 -2.18 -5.20 1.62
N ASN A 33 -2.84 -4.78 0.54
CA ASN A 33 -2.49 -5.23 -0.82
C ASN A 33 -1.10 -4.75 -1.26
N PHE A 34 -0.64 -3.63 -0.70
CA PHE A 34 0.64 -3.00 -1.06
C PHE A 34 1.78 -3.38 -0.10
N ALA A 35 1.57 -4.38 0.78
CA ALA A 35 2.52 -4.72 1.84
C ALA A 35 3.91 -5.09 1.30
N GLU A 36 4.00 -6.00 0.34
CA GLU A 36 5.30 -6.46 -0.16
C GLU A 36 6.04 -5.37 -0.96
N PRO A 37 5.42 -4.65 -1.93
CA PRO A 37 6.10 -3.54 -2.57
C PRO A 37 6.49 -2.43 -1.58
N ALA A 38 5.66 -2.12 -0.57
CA ALA A 38 5.99 -1.10 0.42
C ALA A 38 7.23 -1.47 1.26
N LYS A 39 7.38 -2.73 1.65
CA LYS A 39 8.58 -3.21 2.37
C LYS A 39 9.84 -3.00 1.53
N GLU A 40 9.78 -3.34 0.25
CA GLU A 40 10.92 -3.19 -0.64
C GLU A 40 11.23 -1.71 -0.91
N ILE A 41 10.21 -0.88 -1.14
CA ILE A 41 10.37 0.57 -1.29
C ILE A 41 10.95 1.18 -0.01
N ALA A 42 10.49 0.80 1.18
CA ALA A 42 11.00 1.30 2.44
C ALA A 42 12.46 0.90 2.69
N ALA A 43 12.84 -0.33 2.31
CA ALA A 43 14.22 -0.78 2.40
C ALA A 43 15.15 0.03 1.47
N LEU A 44 14.71 0.25 0.24
CA LEU A 44 15.46 1.04 -0.74
C LEU A 44 15.52 2.53 -0.34
N PHE A 45 14.42 3.09 0.18
CA PHE A 45 14.37 4.43 0.75
C PHE A 45 15.42 4.61 1.84
N LYS A 46 15.49 3.68 2.79
CA LYS A 46 16.49 3.70 3.86
C LYS A 46 17.93 3.62 3.30
N GLU A 47 18.17 2.78 2.30
CA GLU A 47 19.47 2.67 1.63
C GLU A 47 19.90 3.99 0.96
N ARG A 48 18.95 4.70 0.32
CA ARG A 48 19.23 5.91 -0.46
C ARG A 48 19.34 7.18 0.37
N THR A 49 18.57 7.26 1.46
CA THR A 49 18.41 8.51 2.23
C THR A 49 18.97 8.42 3.64
N GLY A 50 19.10 7.23 4.20
CA GLY A 50 19.35 7.01 5.62
C GLY A 50 18.08 7.09 6.49
N ASP A 51 16.98 7.68 6.00
CA ASP A 51 15.72 7.79 6.72
C ASP A 51 14.94 6.46 6.71
N GLU A 52 14.07 6.27 7.71
CA GLU A 52 13.34 5.01 7.88
C GLU A 52 11.82 5.21 7.77
N ALA A 53 11.16 4.39 6.94
CA ALA A 53 9.71 4.30 6.88
C ALA A 53 9.23 3.12 7.74
N LEU A 54 8.50 3.41 8.82
CA LEU A 54 7.91 2.44 9.75
C LEU A 54 6.50 2.08 9.25
N LEU A 55 6.35 0.87 8.71
CA LEU A 55 5.16 0.44 7.99
C LEU A 55 4.16 -0.27 8.91
N SER A 56 2.90 0.12 8.83
CA SER A 56 1.76 -0.59 9.43
C SER A 56 0.83 -1.04 8.32
N PHE A 57 0.34 -2.29 8.39
CA PHE A 57 -0.48 -2.88 7.32
C PHE A 57 -1.90 -3.18 7.79
N GLY A 58 -2.90 -2.80 6.97
CA GLY A 58 -4.30 -3.00 7.30
C GLY A 58 -5.26 -2.66 6.16
N ALA A 59 -6.55 -2.60 6.46
CA ALA A 59 -7.55 -2.11 5.49
C ALA A 59 -7.55 -0.58 5.44
N SER A 60 -7.71 0.00 4.24
CA SER A 60 -7.77 1.45 4.04
C SER A 60 -8.81 2.12 4.94
N GLY A 61 -10.01 1.54 5.07
CA GLY A 61 -11.08 2.06 5.92
C GLY A 61 -10.75 2.02 7.40
N ALA A 62 -10.05 0.97 7.87
CA ALA A 62 -9.63 0.88 9.26
C ALA A 62 -8.57 1.95 9.58
N PHE A 63 -7.61 2.17 8.68
CA PHE A 63 -6.62 3.24 8.84
C PHE A 63 -7.25 4.63 8.77
N PHE A 64 -8.19 4.86 7.85
CA PHE A 64 -8.90 6.13 7.80
C PHE A 64 -9.62 6.44 9.12
N THR A 65 -10.32 5.44 9.70
CA THR A 65 -10.93 5.59 11.03
C THR A 65 -9.88 5.90 12.10
N GLN A 66 -8.74 5.22 12.13
CA GLN A 66 -7.66 5.51 13.09
C GLN A 66 -7.08 6.92 12.90
N ILE A 67 -6.89 7.36 11.66
CA ILE A 67 -6.39 8.70 11.32
C ILE A 67 -7.35 9.78 11.84
N THR A 68 -8.66 9.60 11.65
CA THR A 68 -9.68 10.53 12.17
C THR A 68 -9.81 10.51 13.70
N HIS A 69 -9.26 9.49 14.36
CA HIS A 69 -9.13 9.38 15.82
C HIS A 69 -7.70 9.62 16.31
N ASP A 70 -6.96 10.44 15.58
CA ASP A 70 -5.65 10.96 15.98
C ASP A 70 -4.52 9.93 16.10
N ALA A 71 -4.59 8.80 15.38
CA ALA A 71 -3.48 7.84 15.31
C ALA A 71 -2.18 8.51 14.81
N PRO A 72 -0.98 8.03 15.21
CA PRO A 72 0.31 8.70 14.97
C PRO A 72 0.87 8.50 13.56
N PHE A 73 0.03 8.25 12.57
CA PHE A 73 0.49 8.11 11.18
C PHE A 73 0.82 9.47 10.56
N GLN A 74 1.85 9.49 9.74
CA GLN A 74 2.38 10.66 9.04
C GLN A 74 2.14 10.58 7.54
N VAL A 75 2.09 9.35 6.99
CA VAL A 75 1.79 9.07 5.60
C VAL A 75 0.70 8.02 5.52
N PHE A 76 -0.21 8.17 4.56
CA PHE A 76 -1.27 7.21 4.28
C PHE A 76 -1.19 6.74 2.82
N LEU A 77 -0.98 5.44 2.61
CA LEU A 77 -1.05 4.75 1.32
C LEU A 77 -2.34 3.94 1.27
N SER A 78 -3.39 4.53 0.72
CA SER A 78 -4.71 3.91 0.60
C SER A 78 -4.81 3.04 -0.65
N ALA A 79 -5.72 2.06 -0.64
CA ALA A 79 -6.09 1.29 -1.82
C ALA A 79 -7.27 1.91 -2.61
N ASP A 80 -7.63 3.15 -2.30
CA ASP A 80 -8.62 3.97 -3.02
C ASP A 80 -8.23 5.45 -3.03
N GLU A 81 -8.97 6.24 -3.82
CA GLU A 81 -8.85 7.70 -3.92
C GLU A 81 -9.71 8.43 -2.88
N GLU A 82 -10.82 7.83 -2.46
CA GLU A 82 -11.87 8.50 -1.67
C GLU A 82 -11.36 8.88 -0.28
N ARG A 83 -10.68 7.95 0.39
CA ARG A 83 -10.20 8.16 1.77
C ARG A 83 -9.09 9.19 1.88
N PRO A 84 -8.04 9.20 1.02
CA PRO A 84 -7.06 10.28 1.00
C PRO A 84 -7.68 11.65 0.71
N LYS A 85 -8.60 11.74 -0.27
CA LYS A 85 -9.33 12.98 -0.57
C LYS A 85 -10.20 13.42 0.60
N ALA A 86 -10.89 12.49 1.27
CA ALA A 86 -11.68 12.77 2.48
C ALA A 86 -10.78 13.21 3.65
N ALA A 87 -9.59 12.65 3.80
CA ALA A 87 -8.63 13.09 4.82
C ALA A 87 -8.21 14.55 4.62
N VAL A 88 -8.00 14.99 3.37
CA VAL A 88 -7.73 16.40 3.06
C VAL A 88 -8.96 17.26 3.37
N ALA A 89 -10.15 16.86 2.90
CA ALA A 89 -11.38 17.64 3.10
C ALA A 89 -11.74 17.82 4.58
N GLN A 90 -11.40 16.84 5.43
CA GLN A 90 -11.64 16.87 6.88
C GLN A 90 -10.45 17.45 7.68
N GLY A 91 -9.38 17.91 7.02
CA GLY A 91 -8.23 18.54 7.68
C GLY A 91 -7.25 17.57 8.36
N PHE A 92 -7.29 16.26 8.04
CA PHE A 92 -6.37 15.25 8.53
C PHE A 92 -5.14 15.05 7.62
N ALA A 93 -5.19 15.55 6.39
CA ALA A 93 -4.07 15.51 5.45
C ALA A 93 -3.78 16.90 4.86
N ALA A 94 -2.54 17.11 4.41
CA ALA A 94 -2.11 18.37 3.85
C ALA A 94 -2.78 18.63 2.48
N PRO A 95 -3.30 19.83 2.23
CA PRO A 95 -3.86 20.19 0.93
C PRO A 95 -2.83 20.00 -0.19
N GLY A 96 -3.28 19.45 -1.34
CA GLY A 96 -2.42 19.23 -2.51
C GLY A 96 -1.41 18.08 -2.38
N SER A 97 -1.43 17.32 -1.27
CA SER A 97 -0.50 16.19 -1.08
C SER A 97 -0.95 14.89 -1.72
N VAL A 98 -2.23 14.78 -2.10
CA VAL A 98 -2.80 13.55 -2.66
C VAL A 98 -2.34 13.31 -4.08
N PHE A 99 -1.93 12.08 -4.37
CA PHE A 99 -1.61 11.62 -5.74
C PHE A 99 -1.81 10.11 -5.86
N THR A 100 -2.16 9.66 -7.06
CA THR A 100 -2.25 8.24 -7.39
C THR A 100 -0.85 7.65 -7.52
N TYR A 101 -0.54 6.65 -6.69
CA TYR A 101 0.77 5.98 -6.74
C TYR A 101 0.72 4.62 -7.44
N ALA A 102 -0.47 3.99 -7.55
CA ALA A 102 -0.64 2.69 -8.18
C ALA A 102 -2.09 2.47 -8.63
N VAL A 103 -2.29 1.62 -9.64
CA VAL A 103 -3.61 1.09 -10.02
C VAL A 103 -3.59 -0.43 -9.81
N GLY A 104 -4.42 -0.89 -8.88
CA GLY A 104 -4.47 -2.28 -8.46
C GLY A 104 -5.24 -3.17 -9.43
N ARG A 105 -4.89 -4.47 -9.45
CA ARG A 105 -5.58 -5.48 -10.24
C ARG A 105 -6.13 -6.58 -9.36
N LEU A 106 -7.40 -6.95 -9.61
CA LEU A 106 -8.10 -8.01 -8.90
C LEU A 106 -7.86 -9.35 -9.59
N VAL A 107 -7.60 -10.39 -8.80
CA VAL A 107 -7.53 -11.77 -9.28
C VAL A 107 -8.43 -12.69 -8.43
N LEU A 108 -9.03 -13.70 -9.06
CA LEU A 108 -9.53 -14.87 -8.37
C LEU A 108 -8.36 -15.86 -8.26
N TRP A 109 -8.07 -16.34 -7.07
CA TRP A 109 -6.94 -17.21 -6.80
C TRP A 109 -7.32 -18.42 -5.95
N SER A 110 -6.65 -19.55 -6.18
CA SER A 110 -6.82 -20.78 -5.42
C SER A 110 -5.52 -21.58 -5.32
N ARG A 111 -5.31 -22.19 -4.16
CA ARG A 111 -4.25 -23.20 -3.94
C ARG A 111 -4.63 -24.61 -4.39
N VAL A 112 -5.91 -24.87 -4.51
CA VAL A 112 -6.43 -26.25 -4.59
C VAL A 112 -7.34 -26.49 -5.80
N LEU A 113 -7.91 -25.45 -6.40
CA LEU A 113 -8.80 -25.53 -7.55
C LEU A 113 -8.13 -24.91 -8.76
N ASP A 114 -8.46 -25.41 -9.96
CA ASP A 114 -8.18 -24.67 -11.17
C ASP A 114 -9.24 -23.58 -11.37
N VAL A 115 -8.80 -22.32 -11.26
CA VAL A 115 -9.63 -21.13 -11.42
C VAL A 115 -9.27 -20.33 -12.67
N SER A 116 -8.51 -20.93 -13.61
CA SER A 116 -8.10 -20.27 -14.88
C SER A 116 -9.28 -19.79 -15.71
N LYS A 117 -10.44 -20.46 -15.58
CA LYS A 117 -11.73 -20.08 -16.16
C LYS A 117 -12.63 -19.45 -15.08
N GLY A 118 -12.18 -18.39 -14.43
CA GLY A 118 -12.79 -17.84 -13.23
C GLY A 118 -14.29 -17.54 -13.33
N GLU A 119 -14.79 -17.04 -14.47
CA GLU A 119 -16.21 -16.79 -14.69
C GLU A 119 -17.02 -18.11 -14.64
N GLU A 120 -16.56 -19.15 -15.33
CA GLU A 120 -17.21 -20.49 -15.31
C GLU A 120 -17.15 -21.10 -13.90
N THR A 121 -16.00 -20.97 -13.22
CA THR A 121 -15.80 -21.44 -11.85
C THR A 121 -16.79 -20.78 -10.89
N LEU A 122 -16.97 -19.46 -10.96
CA LEU A 122 -17.91 -18.72 -10.13
C LEU A 122 -19.37 -19.08 -10.44
N LYS A 123 -19.72 -19.22 -11.72
CA LYS A 123 -21.07 -19.64 -12.16
C LYS A 123 -21.41 -21.08 -11.73
N ALA A 124 -20.46 -21.99 -11.81
CA ALA A 124 -20.64 -23.36 -11.34
C ALA A 124 -20.80 -23.44 -9.83
N GLY A 125 -20.13 -22.57 -9.07
CA GLY A 125 -20.23 -22.51 -7.62
C GLY A 125 -19.80 -23.81 -6.91
N ALA A 126 -18.99 -24.68 -7.52
CA ALA A 126 -18.60 -25.99 -7.01
C ALA A 126 -17.47 -25.88 -5.95
N PHE A 127 -17.70 -25.05 -4.94
CA PHE A 127 -16.83 -24.83 -3.78
C PHE A 127 -17.68 -24.47 -2.56
N SER A 128 -17.11 -24.60 -1.37
CA SER A 128 -17.80 -24.32 -0.10
C SER A 128 -17.54 -22.91 0.41
N ARG A 129 -16.32 -22.37 0.24
CA ARG A 129 -15.91 -21.08 0.80
C ARG A 129 -15.16 -20.24 -0.23
N LEU A 130 -15.66 -19.02 -0.45
CA LEU A 130 -15.05 -17.97 -1.26
C LEU A 130 -14.59 -16.83 -0.35
N SER A 131 -13.29 -16.58 -0.30
CA SER A 131 -12.74 -15.48 0.50
C SER A 131 -12.81 -14.15 -0.25
N ILE A 132 -13.26 -13.10 0.44
CA ILE A 132 -13.14 -11.72 0.01
C ILE A 132 -12.72 -10.85 1.19
N ALA A 133 -12.13 -9.69 0.92
CA ALA A 133 -11.99 -8.66 1.96
C ALA A 133 -13.34 -8.04 2.30
N ASN A 134 -13.48 -7.48 3.50
CA ASN A 134 -14.70 -6.73 3.88
C ASN A 134 -14.90 -5.54 2.93
N PRO A 135 -15.97 -5.51 2.12
CA PRO A 135 -16.17 -4.48 1.09
C PRO A 135 -16.38 -3.07 1.67
N ALA A 136 -16.84 -2.94 2.90
CA ALA A 136 -16.98 -1.64 3.55
C ALA A 136 -15.65 -1.00 3.94
N ALA A 137 -14.62 -1.82 4.17
CA ALA A 137 -13.32 -1.35 4.66
C ALA A 137 -12.17 -1.48 3.64
N ALA A 138 -12.33 -2.33 2.63
CA ALA A 138 -11.27 -2.68 1.69
C ALA A 138 -11.75 -2.59 0.23
N PRO A 139 -11.11 -1.72 -0.60
CA PRO A 139 -11.50 -1.51 -2.01
C PRO A 139 -11.49 -2.79 -2.85
N TYR A 140 -10.55 -3.69 -2.62
CA TYR A 140 -10.52 -5.00 -3.29
C TYR A 140 -11.73 -5.88 -2.92
N GLY A 141 -12.30 -5.70 -1.72
CA GLY A 141 -13.54 -6.36 -1.33
C GLY A 141 -14.75 -5.79 -2.06
N ALA A 142 -14.80 -4.47 -2.25
CA ALA A 142 -15.81 -3.81 -3.07
C ALA A 142 -15.73 -4.29 -4.53
N ALA A 143 -14.53 -4.30 -5.12
CA ALA A 143 -14.29 -4.78 -6.48
C ALA A 143 -14.70 -6.27 -6.67
N ALA A 144 -14.48 -7.11 -5.66
CA ALA A 144 -14.94 -8.51 -5.68
C ALA A 144 -16.47 -8.61 -5.72
N VAL A 145 -17.17 -7.78 -4.94
CA VAL A 145 -18.65 -7.73 -4.95
C VAL A 145 -19.16 -7.18 -6.29
N GLU A 146 -18.54 -6.13 -6.84
CA GLU A 146 -18.88 -5.59 -8.16
C GLU A 146 -18.72 -6.66 -9.24
N THR A 147 -17.59 -7.38 -9.25
CA THR A 147 -17.33 -8.48 -10.17
C THR A 147 -18.41 -9.55 -10.10
N MET A 148 -18.75 -10.03 -8.91
CA MET A 148 -19.78 -11.07 -8.75
C MET A 148 -21.16 -10.58 -9.16
N LYS A 149 -21.49 -9.30 -8.91
CA LYS A 149 -22.75 -8.67 -9.37
C LYS A 149 -22.79 -8.54 -10.89
N ALA A 150 -21.72 -8.08 -11.51
CA ALA A 150 -21.63 -7.96 -12.97
C ALA A 150 -21.78 -9.32 -13.69
N LEU A 151 -21.30 -10.40 -13.04
CA LEU A 151 -21.48 -11.77 -13.53
C LEU A 151 -22.84 -12.41 -13.16
N GLY A 152 -23.68 -11.73 -12.37
CA GLY A 152 -24.98 -12.24 -11.93
C GLY A 152 -24.90 -13.39 -10.90
N VAL A 153 -23.77 -13.57 -10.21
CA VAL A 153 -23.54 -14.71 -9.31
C VAL A 153 -23.51 -14.32 -7.83
N TYR A 154 -23.59 -13.03 -7.50
CA TYR A 154 -23.39 -12.54 -6.12
C TYR A 154 -24.36 -13.18 -5.12
N ASP A 155 -25.65 -13.17 -5.42
CA ASP A 155 -26.68 -13.68 -4.50
C ASP A 155 -26.56 -15.18 -4.25
N ALA A 156 -26.25 -15.95 -5.30
CA ALA A 156 -26.02 -17.39 -5.20
C ALA A 156 -24.78 -17.75 -4.38
N LEU A 157 -23.73 -16.90 -4.47
CA LEU A 157 -22.45 -17.13 -3.77
C LEU A 157 -22.41 -16.51 -2.36
N GLN A 158 -23.33 -15.60 -2.02
CA GLN A 158 -23.34 -14.90 -0.73
C GLN A 158 -23.24 -15.86 0.49
N PRO A 159 -23.95 -17.01 0.53
CA PRO A 159 -23.83 -17.94 1.65
C PRO A 159 -22.46 -18.60 1.81
N LYS A 160 -21.63 -18.58 0.74
CA LYS A 160 -20.28 -19.16 0.71
C LYS A 160 -19.18 -18.15 1.01
N ILE A 161 -19.52 -16.87 1.13
CA ILE A 161 -18.55 -15.79 1.31
C ILE A 161 -18.00 -15.80 2.73
N VAL A 162 -16.68 -15.90 2.84
CA VAL A 162 -15.90 -15.68 4.07
C VAL A 162 -15.20 -14.32 3.95
N ARG A 163 -15.44 -13.42 4.91
CA ARG A 163 -14.91 -12.06 4.89
C ARG A 163 -13.69 -11.92 5.77
N GLY A 164 -12.57 -11.50 5.18
CA GLY A 164 -11.39 -11.03 5.91
C GLY A 164 -11.53 -9.54 6.26
N ASN A 165 -10.99 -9.13 7.40
CA ASN A 165 -10.98 -7.71 7.81
C ASN A 165 -10.15 -6.83 6.86
N SER A 166 -9.22 -7.42 6.12
CA SER A 166 -8.41 -6.77 5.09
C SER A 166 -8.19 -7.73 3.91
N ILE A 167 -7.66 -7.22 2.80
CA ILE A 167 -7.27 -8.07 1.66
C ILE A 167 -6.10 -9.00 2.03
N GLY A 168 -5.26 -8.63 3.00
CA GLY A 168 -4.22 -9.51 3.55
C GLY A 168 -4.82 -10.73 4.24
N GLN A 169 -5.86 -10.55 5.07
CA GLN A 169 -6.55 -11.68 5.71
C GLN A 169 -7.32 -12.52 4.70
N ALA A 170 -7.95 -11.89 3.70
CA ALA A 170 -8.63 -12.64 2.63
C ALA A 170 -7.65 -13.54 1.87
N PHE A 171 -6.45 -13.04 1.55
CA PHE A 171 -5.37 -13.82 0.96
C PHE A 171 -4.96 -14.97 1.86
N GLN A 172 -4.73 -14.72 3.16
CA GLN A 172 -4.35 -15.76 4.13
C GLN A 172 -5.37 -16.91 4.21
N PHE A 173 -6.67 -16.62 4.13
CA PHE A 173 -7.69 -17.69 4.14
C PHE A 173 -7.53 -18.65 2.97
N VAL A 174 -7.17 -18.16 1.78
CA VAL A 174 -6.91 -19.02 0.62
C VAL A 174 -5.55 -19.71 0.73
N ASP A 175 -4.52 -18.98 1.14
CA ASP A 175 -3.16 -19.51 1.25
C ASP A 175 -3.04 -20.66 2.24
N THR A 176 -3.75 -20.56 3.36
CA THR A 176 -3.83 -21.59 4.40
C THR A 176 -4.94 -22.64 4.15
N ARG A 177 -5.65 -22.57 3.00
CA ARG A 177 -6.74 -23.47 2.60
C ARG A 177 -7.96 -23.43 3.54
N ASN A 178 -8.13 -22.34 4.30
CA ASN A 178 -9.36 -22.08 5.06
C ASN A 178 -10.51 -21.61 4.15
N ALA A 179 -10.21 -21.18 2.93
CA ALA A 179 -11.13 -21.03 1.81
C ALA A 179 -10.51 -21.68 0.57
N GLU A 180 -11.33 -22.30 -0.27
CA GLU A 180 -10.84 -23.00 -1.48
C GLU A 180 -10.34 -22.02 -2.52
N LEU A 181 -10.95 -20.82 -2.61
CA LEU A 181 -10.59 -19.76 -3.53
C LEU A 181 -10.93 -18.40 -2.92
N GLY A 182 -10.43 -17.32 -3.50
CA GLY A 182 -10.77 -15.98 -3.06
C GLY A 182 -10.36 -14.91 -4.05
N PHE A 183 -11.02 -13.76 -3.93
CA PHE A 183 -10.60 -12.56 -4.61
C PHE A 183 -9.50 -11.86 -3.80
N VAL A 184 -8.35 -11.68 -4.44
CA VAL A 184 -7.14 -11.11 -3.85
C VAL A 184 -6.49 -10.09 -4.78
N ALA A 185 -5.50 -9.35 -4.32
CA ALA A 185 -4.72 -8.47 -5.19
C ALA A 185 -3.69 -9.27 -5.99
N LEU A 186 -3.48 -8.90 -7.26
CA LEU A 186 -2.45 -9.52 -8.11
C LEU A 186 -1.06 -9.46 -7.44
N SER A 187 -0.75 -8.37 -6.75
CA SER A 187 0.51 -8.17 -6.02
C SER A 187 0.76 -9.22 -4.92
N GLN A 188 -0.30 -9.77 -4.33
CA GLN A 188 -0.18 -10.75 -3.25
C GLN A 188 0.16 -12.16 -3.76
N VAL A 189 -0.17 -12.46 -5.00
CA VAL A 189 0.05 -13.78 -5.61
C VAL A 189 1.22 -13.79 -6.59
N ARG A 190 1.73 -12.60 -6.94
CA ARG A 190 2.88 -12.47 -7.84
C ARG A 190 4.14 -12.99 -7.16
N GLY A 191 4.72 -14.06 -7.71
CA GLY A 191 5.86 -14.74 -7.12
C GLY A 191 5.51 -15.83 -6.08
N VAL A 192 4.23 -16.03 -5.76
CA VAL A 192 3.80 -17.15 -4.92
C VAL A 192 3.82 -18.44 -5.74
N PRO A 193 4.62 -19.45 -5.35
CA PRO A 193 4.70 -20.68 -6.11
C PRO A 193 3.42 -21.50 -6.03
N GLY A 194 2.99 -22.06 -7.16
CA GLY A 194 1.81 -22.92 -7.26
C GLY A 194 0.48 -22.16 -7.19
N GLY A 195 -0.61 -22.95 -7.29
CA GLY A 195 -1.95 -22.40 -7.36
C GLY A 195 -2.38 -22.03 -8.78
N SER A 196 -3.66 -21.69 -8.91
CA SER A 196 -4.28 -21.23 -10.15
C SER A 196 -4.85 -19.83 -9.94
N GLN A 197 -4.82 -19.00 -10.98
CA GLN A 197 -5.35 -17.65 -10.93
C GLN A 197 -6.11 -17.29 -12.20
N TRP A 198 -7.10 -16.42 -12.04
CA TRP A 198 -7.81 -15.74 -13.10
C TRP A 198 -7.71 -14.23 -12.89
N LEU A 199 -7.06 -13.54 -13.80
CA LEU A 199 -7.04 -12.08 -13.80
C LEU A 199 -8.44 -11.58 -14.15
N VAL A 200 -9.11 -10.91 -13.21
CA VAL A 200 -10.47 -10.40 -13.42
C VAL A 200 -10.44 -9.29 -14.49
N PRO A 201 -11.24 -9.39 -15.56
CA PRO A 201 -11.35 -8.32 -16.55
C PRO A 201 -11.74 -6.99 -15.90
N GLN A 202 -11.04 -5.91 -16.26
CA GLN A 202 -11.27 -4.57 -15.70
C GLN A 202 -12.70 -4.06 -15.89
N ALA A 203 -13.39 -4.52 -16.93
CA ALA A 203 -14.79 -4.16 -17.23
C ALA A 203 -15.79 -4.67 -16.17
N LEU A 204 -15.38 -5.58 -15.28
CA LEU A 204 -16.26 -6.17 -14.25
C LEU A 204 -16.22 -5.44 -12.90
N TYR A 205 -15.33 -4.46 -12.73
CA TYR A 205 -15.21 -3.68 -11.49
C TYR A 205 -14.61 -2.30 -11.76
N THR A 206 -14.88 -1.36 -10.87
CA THR A 206 -14.30 -0.01 -10.90
C THR A 206 -12.78 -0.07 -10.72
N PRO A 207 -11.98 0.67 -11.52
CA PRO A 207 -10.52 0.70 -11.37
C PRO A 207 -10.11 0.99 -9.92
N ILE A 208 -9.19 0.17 -9.39
CA ILE A 208 -8.69 0.32 -8.01
C ILE A 208 -7.52 1.30 -8.02
N ARG A 209 -7.81 2.59 -8.18
CA ARG A 209 -6.83 3.68 -8.10
C ARG A 209 -6.46 3.89 -6.64
N GLN A 210 -5.17 3.91 -6.36
CA GLN A 210 -4.65 3.94 -5.00
C GLN A 210 -3.90 5.25 -4.79
N ASP A 211 -4.39 6.06 -3.85
CA ASP A 211 -3.82 7.36 -3.57
C ASP A 211 -2.98 7.36 -2.28
N ALA A 212 -1.88 8.11 -2.33
CA ALA A 212 -1.08 8.48 -1.19
C ALA A 212 -1.49 9.87 -0.67
N ALA A 213 -1.34 10.10 0.63
CA ALA A 213 -1.51 11.41 1.26
C ALA A 213 -0.46 11.67 2.34
N LEU A 214 0.03 12.90 2.42
CA LEU A 214 0.79 13.42 3.56
C LEU A 214 -0.21 13.81 4.64
N LEU A 215 -0.19 13.11 5.76
CA LEU A 215 -1.07 13.42 6.88
C LEU A 215 -0.59 14.68 7.63
N LYS A 216 -1.49 15.33 8.34
CA LYS A 216 -1.18 16.55 9.10
C LYS A 216 0.00 16.38 10.06
N LYS A 217 0.11 15.20 10.70
CA LYS A 217 1.22 14.87 11.61
C LYS A 217 2.59 14.75 10.92
N GLY A 218 2.60 14.51 9.61
CA GLY A 218 3.82 14.46 8.78
C GLY A 218 4.10 15.77 8.03
N ALA A 219 3.22 16.78 8.14
CA ALA A 219 3.30 18.00 7.32
C ALA A 219 4.61 18.78 7.50
N ASP A 220 5.20 18.76 8.71
CA ASP A 220 6.46 19.42 9.01
C ASP A 220 7.64 18.44 9.13
N ASP A 221 7.39 17.13 8.96
CA ASP A 221 8.42 16.11 9.05
C ASP A 221 9.14 15.91 7.71
N PRO A 222 10.47 16.14 7.64
CA PRO A 222 11.25 15.97 6.41
C PRO A 222 11.24 14.54 5.87
N ALA A 223 11.30 13.51 6.76
CA ALA A 223 11.34 12.11 6.34
C ALA A 223 10.02 11.69 5.68
N SER A 224 8.87 12.18 6.17
CA SER A 224 7.56 11.94 5.55
C SER A 224 7.46 12.52 4.13
N LYS A 225 7.96 13.75 3.95
CA LYS A 225 8.01 14.39 2.62
C LYS A 225 8.96 13.67 1.68
N ALA A 226 10.14 13.33 2.16
CA ALA A 226 11.15 12.59 1.39
C ALA A 226 10.62 11.21 0.96
N PHE A 227 9.89 10.50 1.85
CA PHE A 227 9.30 9.20 1.50
C PHE A 227 8.24 9.31 0.40
N LEU A 228 7.35 10.32 0.44
CA LEU A 228 6.36 10.52 -0.62
C LEU A 228 7.00 10.95 -1.95
N GLU A 229 8.06 11.74 -1.91
CA GLU A 229 8.81 12.09 -3.12
C GLU A 229 9.54 10.86 -3.69
N PHE A 230 10.15 10.04 -2.84
CA PHE A 230 10.76 8.76 -3.24
C PHE A 230 9.72 7.82 -3.88
N LEU A 231 8.51 7.75 -3.32
CA LEU A 231 7.41 6.93 -3.86
C LEU A 231 7.01 7.36 -5.29
N ARG A 232 7.14 8.65 -5.63
CA ARG A 232 6.92 9.18 -7.00
C ARG A 232 8.08 8.91 -7.94
N GLY A 233 9.23 8.57 -7.39
CA GLY A 233 10.47 8.39 -8.14
C GLY A 233 10.49 7.12 -9.00
N PRO A 234 11.44 7.04 -9.94
CA PRO A 234 11.51 5.93 -10.89
C PRO A 234 11.83 4.59 -10.24
N GLU A 235 12.60 4.57 -9.15
CA GLU A 235 12.96 3.34 -8.43
C GLU A 235 11.73 2.71 -7.77
N ALA A 236 10.90 3.50 -7.08
CA ALA A 236 9.66 3.01 -6.49
C ALA A 236 8.65 2.58 -7.58
N LYS A 237 8.52 3.34 -8.67
CA LYS A 237 7.66 2.98 -9.81
C LYS A 237 8.05 1.63 -10.41
N ALA A 238 9.33 1.36 -10.60
CA ALA A 238 9.81 0.08 -11.11
C ALA A 238 9.44 -1.09 -10.18
N ILE A 239 9.49 -0.90 -8.86
CA ILE A 239 9.03 -1.87 -7.88
C ILE A 239 7.51 -2.08 -8.02
N ILE A 240 6.74 -1.01 -8.08
CA ILE A 240 5.27 -1.03 -8.20
C ILE A 240 4.84 -1.84 -9.44
N GLU A 241 5.41 -1.54 -10.60
CA GLU A 241 5.12 -2.26 -11.86
C GLU A 241 5.50 -3.74 -11.79
N ARG A 242 6.65 -4.06 -11.18
CA ARG A 242 7.10 -5.44 -11.03
C ARG A 242 6.13 -6.28 -10.19
N PHE A 243 5.45 -5.67 -9.21
CA PHE A 243 4.38 -6.31 -8.44
C PHE A 243 3.04 -6.37 -9.18
N GLY A 244 2.96 -5.89 -10.43
CA GLY A 244 1.79 -6.01 -11.30
C GLY A 244 0.76 -4.90 -11.17
N TYR A 245 1.12 -3.79 -10.56
CA TYR A 245 0.30 -2.58 -10.57
C TYR A 245 0.43 -1.84 -11.91
N GLY A 246 -0.62 -1.10 -12.28
CA GLY A 246 -0.53 -0.05 -13.28
C GLY A 246 -0.02 1.25 -12.66
N LEU A 247 0.55 2.12 -13.52
CA LEU A 247 0.90 3.51 -13.20
C LEU A 247 0.03 4.46 -14.05
N GLU A 248 -0.09 5.72 -13.60
CA GLU A 248 -0.72 6.85 -14.32
C GLU A 248 0.23 8.00 -14.49
#